data_319d24f072a3d422e9c26605bcfea0eb
#
_entry.id   319d24f072a3d422e9c26605bcfea0eb
#
_cell.length_a   1.000
_cell.length_b   1.000
_cell.length_c   1.000
_cell.angle_alpha   90.00
_cell.angle_beta   90.00
_cell.angle_gamma   90.00
#
_symmetry.space_group_name_H-M   'P 1'
#
loop_
_entity.id
_entity.type
_entity.pdbx_description
1 polymer ?
#
loop_
_entity_poly.entity_id
_entity_poly.type
_entity_poly.pdbx_seq_one_letter_code
_entity_poly.pdbx_strand_id
1 'polypeptide(L)'
;IEENMLKSEKKLQYTTFRFGTISGVSRGIRFHTAVNKFCLNAAIDQDITVYKTALNQYRPYLSVKDAFKTFKFCIEKNFFKRDIYNALSGNFTVNQILNKIRKYKKKIKIKFVNTAIMNQLSYHVDDNKLSSCGLKLSNKIDSDIKETINLLKNI
;
A
#
# COMPACT_ATOMS: atom_id res chain seq x y z
N ILE A 1 -8.89 17.33 11.71
CA ILE A 1 -8.39 17.27 13.11
C ILE A 1 -6.85 17.37 13.09
N GLU A 2 -6.16 16.51 12.35
CA GLU A 2 -4.69 16.52 12.26
C GLU A 2 -4.13 17.88 11.83
N GLU A 3 -4.70 18.48 10.77
CA GLU A 3 -4.27 19.80 10.29
C GLU A 3 -4.45 20.91 11.34
N ASN A 4 -5.54 20.86 12.12
CA ASN A 4 -5.79 21.87 13.14
C ASN A 4 -4.90 21.68 14.36
N MET A 5 -4.67 20.45 14.80
CA MET A 5 -3.74 20.15 15.91
C MET A 5 -2.31 20.59 15.56
N LEU A 6 -1.86 20.28 14.35
CA LEU A 6 -0.52 20.59 13.90
C LEU A 6 -0.31 22.10 13.64
N LYS A 7 -1.35 22.83 13.22
CA LYS A 7 -1.30 24.29 13.04
C LYS A 7 -1.25 25.06 14.36
N SER A 8 -1.75 24.48 15.45
CA SER A 8 -1.76 25.13 16.77
C SER A 8 -0.38 25.20 17.45
N GLU A 9 0.49 24.20 17.18
CA GLU A 9 1.82 24.09 17.77
C GLU A 9 2.90 24.79 16.95
N LYS A 10 3.09 26.08 17.14
CA LYS A 10 4.05 26.90 16.38
C LYS A 10 5.50 26.44 16.52
N LYS A 11 5.87 25.78 17.63
CA LYS A 11 7.24 25.32 17.92
C LYS A 11 7.57 23.94 17.34
N LEU A 12 6.55 23.11 17.05
CA LEU A 12 6.76 21.77 16.57
C LEU A 12 7.19 21.77 15.09
N GLN A 13 8.30 21.13 14.82
CA GLN A 13 8.72 20.82 13.44
C GLN A 13 8.18 19.45 13.05
N TYR A 14 7.42 19.39 11.96
CA TYR A 14 6.77 18.16 11.52
C TYR A 14 6.62 18.08 10.00
N THR A 15 6.36 16.89 9.51
CA THR A 15 5.80 16.61 8.20
C THR A 15 4.77 15.51 8.36
N THR A 16 3.59 15.70 7.79
CA THR A 16 2.53 14.68 7.78
C THR A 16 2.57 13.89 6.49
N PHE A 17 2.59 12.55 6.57
CA PHE A 17 2.48 11.69 5.41
C PHE A 17 1.14 10.97 5.40
N ARG A 18 0.41 11.05 4.29
CA ARG A 18 -0.74 10.23 3.98
C ARG A 18 -0.27 9.03 3.17
N PHE A 19 -0.16 7.89 3.82
CA PHE A 19 0.34 6.67 3.21
C PHE A 19 -0.75 5.92 2.45
N GLY A 20 -0.41 5.39 1.27
CA GLY A 20 -1.18 4.32 0.65
C GLY A 20 -1.22 3.07 1.54
N THR A 21 -2.08 2.10 1.19
CA THR A 21 -2.17 0.83 1.93
C THR A 21 -0.82 0.12 1.91
N ILE A 22 -0.24 -0.08 3.10
CA ILE A 22 1.10 -0.67 3.23
C ILE A 22 1.05 -2.17 2.96
N SER A 23 2.00 -2.65 2.16
CA SER A 23 2.21 -4.07 1.86
C SER A 23 3.68 -4.46 2.01
N GLY A 24 3.92 -5.77 2.15
CA GLY A 24 5.25 -6.35 2.22
C GLY A 24 5.59 -6.96 3.58
N VAL A 25 6.76 -7.62 3.63
CA VAL A 25 7.22 -8.38 4.80
C VAL A 25 7.79 -7.43 5.85
N SER A 26 7.31 -7.57 7.08
CA SER A 26 7.84 -6.90 8.27
C SER A 26 7.50 -7.73 9.52
N ARG A 27 8.13 -7.43 10.66
CA ARG A 27 7.77 -8.08 11.95
C ARG A 27 6.30 -7.84 12.34
N GLY A 28 5.72 -6.71 11.90
CA GLY A 28 4.31 -6.36 12.15
C GLY A 28 3.43 -6.53 10.91
N ILE A 29 3.71 -7.52 10.05
CA ILE A 29 2.89 -7.76 8.85
C ILE A 29 1.43 -7.96 9.21
N ARG A 30 0.54 -7.30 8.48
CA ARG A 30 -0.91 -7.37 8.70
C ARG A 30 -1.61 -8.04 7.52
N PHE A 31 -2.33 -9.12 7.79
CA PHE A 31 -3.04 -9.89 6.76
C PHE A 31 -4.52 -9.48 6.56
N HIS A 32 -4.94 -8.35 7.11
CA HIS A 32 -6.27 -7.79 6.83
C HIS A 32 -6.28 -6.78 5.67
N THR A 33 -5.09 -6.36 5.18
CA THR A 33 -4.97 -5.50 4.00
C THR A 33 -4.92 -6.32 2.71
N ALA A 34 -5.48 -5.80 1.62
CA ALA A 34 -5.74 -6.56 0.40
C ALA A 34 -4.51 -7.32 -0.12
N VAL A 35 -3.36 -6.65 -0.33
CA VAL A 35 -2.19 -7.30 -0.92
C VAL A 35 -1.66 -8.44 -0.03
N ASN A 36 -1.45 -8.17 1.25
CA ASN A 36 -0.89 -9.16 2.18
C ASN A 36 -1.87 -10.34 2.38
N LYS A 37 -3.19 -10.07 2.49
CA LYS A 37 -4.23 -11.09 2.59
C LYS A 37 -4.27 -11.98 1.35
N PHE A 38 -4.20 -11.39 0.16
CA PHE A 38 -4.22 -12.15 -1.08
C PHE A 38 -2.96 -13.00 -1.23
N CYS A 39 -1.80 -12.49 -0.83
CA CYS A 39 -0.57 -13.26 -0.81
C CYS A 39 -0.64 -14.44 0.16
N LEU A 40 -1.20 -14.24 1.37
CA LEU A 40 -1.43 -15.31 2.34
C LEU A 40 -2.32 -16.40 1.75
N ASN A 41 -3.53 -16.02 1.29
CA ASN A 41 -4.48 -16.98 0.75
C ASN A 41 -3.90 -17.73 -0.46
N ALA A 42 -3.15 -17.05 -1.33
CA ALA A 42 -2.46 -17.68 -2.44
C ALA A 42 -1.39 -18.68 -1.98
N ALA A 43 -0.60 -18.32 -0.93
CA ALA A 43 0.48 -19.19 -0.44
C ALA A 43 -0.03 -20.49 0.18
N ILE A 44 -1.15 -20.43 0.92
CA ILE A 44 -1.76 -21.59 1.61
C ILE A 44 -2.89 -22.25 0.80
N ASP A 45 -2.99 -21.96 -0.51
CA ASP A 45 -3.98 -22.53 -1.45
C ASP A 45 -5.46 -22.28 -1.05
N GLN A 46 -5.74 -21.24 -0.31
CA GLN A 46 -7.09 -20.80 0.05
C GLN A 46 -7.71 -19.85 -0.98
N ASP A 47 -9.04 -19.75 -0.94
CA ASP A 47 -9.79 -18.84 -1.82
C ASP A 47 -9.46 -17.38 -1.54
N ILE A 48 -9.09 -16.65 -2.59
CA ILE A 48 -9.00 -15.19 -2.56
C ILE A 48 -10.39 -14.63 -2.84
N THR A 49 -11.06 -14.15 -1.79
CA THR A 49 -12.38 -13.52 -1.94
C THR A 49 -12.24 -12.13 -2.52
N VAL A 50 -12.92 -11.87 -3.63
CA VAL A 50 -12.90 -10.60 -4.36
C VAL A 50 -14.33 -10.11 -4.60
N TYR A 51 -14.61 -8.88 -4.22
CA TYR A 51 -15.86 -8.21 -4.59
C TYR A 51 -15.82 -7.84 -6.06
N LYS A 52 -16.83 -8.28 -6.83
CA LYS A 52 -16.88 -8.01 -8.29
C LYS A 52 -16.78 -6.51 -8.60
N THR A 53 -17.45 -5.68 -7.82
CA THR A 53 -17.47 -4.22 -7.97
C THR A 53 -16.11 -3.57 -7.71
N ALA A 54 -15.24 -4.20 -6.89
CA ALA A 54 -13.92 -3.68 -6.54
C ALA A 54 -12.83 -4.07 -7.54
N LEU A 55 -13.08 -5.02 -8.45
CA LEU A 55 -12.05 -5.62 -9.29
C LEU A 55 -11.23 -4.59 -10.08
N ASN A 56 -11.89 -3.59 -10.62
CA ASN A 56 -11.29 -2.54 -11.45
C ASN A 56 -11.17 -1.19 -10.76
N GLN A 57 -11.42 -1.14 -9.44
CA GLN A 57 -11.25 0.08 -8.67
C GLN A 57 -9.80 0.30 -8.30
N TYR A 58 -9.28 1.49 -8.55
CA TYR A 58 -7.95 1.90 -8.15
C TYR A 58 -7.87 2.23 -6.66
N ARG A 59 -6.75 1.88 -6.06
CA ARG A 59 -6.38 2.23 -4.68
C ARG A 59 -4.88 2.52 -4.60
N PRO A 60 -4.46 3.45 -3.74
CA PRO A 60 -3.05 3.69 -3.50
C PRO A 60 -2.46 2.58 -2.62
N TYR A 61 -1.30 2.09 -3.01
CA TYR A 61 -0.50 1.14 -2.23
C TYR A 61 0.89 1.68 -1.98
N LEU A 62 1.46 1.29 -0.85
CA LEU A 62 2.81 1.67 -0.44
C LEU A 62 3.58 0.42 -0.04
N SER A 63 4.73 0.19 -0.66
CA SER A 63 5.69 -0.82 -0.20
C SER A 63 6.21 -0.47 1.19
N VAL A 64 6.34 -1.44 2.08
CA VAL A 64 6.97 -1.23 3.38
C VAL A 64 8.40 -0.68 3.25
N LYS A 65 9.10 -1.03 2.18
CA LYS A 65 10.44 -0.50 1.86
C LYS A 65 10.39 0.97 1.46
N ASP A 66 9.37 1.37 0.71
CA ASP A 66 9.16 2.78 0.35
C ASP A 66 8.68 3.60 1.56
N ALA A 67 7.88 3.01 2.46
CA ALA A 67 7.54 3.65 3.74
C ALA A 67 8.80 3.92 4.58
N PHE A 68 9.68 2.93 4.72
CA PHE A 68 10.97 3.11 5.39
C PHE A 68 11.82 4.19 4.71
N LYS A 69 11.90 4.19 3.38
CA LYS A 69 12.61 5.20 2.59
C LYS A 69 12.06 6.61 2.85
N THR A 70 10.74 6.75 3.04
CA THR A 70 10.10 8.03 3.34
C THR A 70 10.55 8.56 4.70
N PHE A 71 10.53 7.73 5.75
CA PHE A 71 11.03 8.14 7.07
C PHE A 71 12.53 8.45 7.06
N LYS A 72 13.33 7.61 6.40
CA LYS A 72 14.76 7.83 6.24
C LYS A 72 15.06 9.18 5.58
N PHE A 73 14.37 9.48 4.47
CA PHE A 73 14.49 10.78 3.79
C PHE A 73 14.14 11.95 4.72
N CYS A 74 13.06 11.82 5.48
CA CYS A 74 12.63 12.86 6.41
C CYS A 74 13.72 13.19 7.44
N ILE A 75 14.35 12.18 8.00
CA ILE A 75 15.40 12.31 9.01
C ILE A 75 16.69 12.85 8.38
N GLU A 76 17.20 12.22 7.31
CA GLU A 76 18.49 12.55 6.69
C GLU A 76 18.50 13.93 6.04
N LYS A 77 17.35 14.39 5.53
CA LYS A 77 17.22 15.69 4.87
C LYS A 77 16.62 16.78 5.77
N ASN A 78 16.42 16.47 7.04
CA ASN A 78 15.73 17.37 7.98
C ASN A 78 14.42 17.93 7.36
N PHE A 79 13.64 17.00 6.75
CA PHE A 79 12.47 17.35 5.94
C PHE A 79 11.24 17.53 6.82
N PHE A 80 11.23 18.63 7.59
CA PHE A 80 10.13 19.03 8.47
C PHE A 80 9.48 20.32 7.93
N LYS A 81 8.55 20.15 7.00
CA LYS A 81 7.98 21.24 6.20
C LYS A 81 6.69 21.86 6.75
N ARG A 82 6.18 21.35 7.88
CA ARG A 82 4.87 21.74 8.45
C ARG A 82 3.74 21.63 7.42
N ASP A 83 3.77 20.56 6.64
CA ASP A 83 2.90 20.36 5.50
C ASP A 83 2.57 18.87 5.33
N ILE A 84 1.60 18.56 4.44
CA ILE A 84 1.06 17.23 4.21
C ILE A 84 1.50 16.74 2.83
N TYR A 85 1.98 15.48 2.78
CA TYR A 85 2.46 14.82 1.57
C TYR A 85 1.83 13.45 1.43
N ASN A 86 1.35 13.12 0.23
CA ASN A 86 0.97 11.75 -0.10
C ASN A 86 2.22 10.93 -0.41
N ALA A 87 2.26 9.70 0.11
CA ALA A 87 3.36 8.77 -0.17
C ALA A 87 2.77 7.42 -0.59
N LEU A 88 3.07 7.00 -1.80
CA LEU A 88 2.60 5.74 -2.38
C LEU A 88 3.63 5.18 -3.35
N SER A 89 3.66 3.85 -3.49
CA SER A 89 4.45 3.17 -4.52
C SER A 89 3.71 3.09 -5.86
N GLY A 90 2.40 3.31 -5.84
CA GLY A 90 1.57 3.37 -7.04
C GLY A 90 0.09 3.12 -6.74
N ASN A 91 -0.73 3.44 -7.75
CA ASN A 91 -2.15 3.15 -7.75
C ASN A 91 -2.41 1.88 -8.56
N PHE A 92 -3.06 0.88 -7.96
CA PHE A 92 -3.35 -0.39 -8.62
C PHE A 92 -4.80 -0.79 -8.41
N THR A 93 -5.35 -1.52 -9.39
CA THR A 93 -6.63 -2.21 -9.24
C THR A 93 -6.41 -3.57 -8.56
N VAL A 94 -7.48 -4.14 -8.00
CA VAL A 94 -7.45 -5.51 -7.48
C VAL A 94 -7.02 -6.50 -8.56
N ASN A 95 -7.52 -6.34 -9.80
CA ASN A 95 -7.13 -7.18 -10.92
C ASN A 95 -5.63 -7.13 -11.21
N GLN A 96 -5.04 -5.93 -11.20
CA GLN A 96 -3.59 -5.78 -11.37
C GLN A 96 -2.80 -6.47 -10.25
N ILE A 97 -3.25 -6.38 -9.00
CA ILE A 97 -2.62 -7.07 -7.86
C ILE A 97 -2.72 -8.60 -8.05
N LEU A 98 -3.88 -9.12 -8.43
CA LEU A 98 -4.04 -10.57 -8.70
C LEU A 98 -3.11 -11.04 -9.82
N ASN A 99 -2.98 -10.27 -10.90
CA ASN A 99 -2.07 -10.60 -11.99
C ASN A 99 -0.60 -10.59 -11.56
N LYS A 100 -0.21 -9.68 -10.65
CA LYS A 100 1.12 -9.66 -10.05
C LYS A 100 1.36 -10.91 -9.17
N ILE A 101 0.35 -11.35 -8.39
CA ILE A 101 0.42 -12.57 -7.57
C ILE A 101 0.59 -13.81 -8.46
N ARG A 102 -0.13 -13.90 -9.59
CA ARG A 102 -0.03 -15.03 -10.54
C ARG A 102 1.38 -15.22 -11.11
N LYS A 103 2.21 -14.20 -11.17
CA LYS A 103 3.61 -14.33 -11.59
C LYS A 103 4.42 -15.24 -10.65
N TYR A 104 4.06 -15.29 -9.36
CA TYR A 104 4.79 -16.02 -8.33
C TYR A 104 4.06 -17.28 -7.84
N LYS A 105 2.74 -17.31 -7.95
CA LYS A 105 1.88 -18.46 -7.69
C LYS A 105 0.91 -18.62 -8.87
N LYS A 106 1.26 -19.47 -9.84
CA LYS A 106 0.52 -19.61 -11.11
C LYS A 106 -0.94 -19.99 -10.91
N LYS A 107 -1.21 -20.92 -9.99
CA LYS A 107 -2.58 -21.37 -9.67
C LYS A 107 -3.05 -20.68 -8.39
N ILE A 108 -4.01 -19.77 -8.50
CA ILE A 108 -4.71 -19.15 -7.38
C ILE A 108 -6.20 -19.37 -7.53
N LYS A 109 -6.87 -19.64 -6.41
CA LYS A 109 -8.32 -19.79 -6.35
C LYS A 109 -8.95 -18.42 -6.09
N ILE A 110 -9.85 -17.97 -6.96
CA ILE A 110 -10.53 -16.67 -6.79
C ILE A 110 -12.02 -16.94 -6.63
N LYS A 111 -12.59 -16.48 -5.53
CA LYS A 111 -14.02 -16.52 -5.26
C LYS A 111 -14.60 -15.12 -5.40
N PHE A 112 -15.40 -14.90 -6.42
CA PHE A 112 -16.12 -13.65 -6.60
C PHE A 112 -17.37 -13.61 -5.73
N VAL A 113 -17.56 -12.51 -5.03
CA VAL A 113 -18.74 -12.25 -4.22
C VAL A 113 -19.41 -10.95 -4.63
N ASN A 114 -20.72 -10.92 -4.52
CA ASN A 114 -21.49 -9.69 -4.66
C ASN A 114 -21.63 -9.06 -3.28
N THR A 115 -21.54 -7.73 -3.21
CA THR A 115 -21.89 -6.98 -2.00
C THR A 115 -22.90 -5.92 -2.36
N ALA A 116 -23.92 -5.77 -1.53
CA ALA A 116 -24.94 -4.72 -1.69
C ALA A 116 -24.45 -3.32 -1.29
N ILE A 117 -23.35 -3.25 -0.51
CA ILE A 117 -22.84 -2.00 0.05
C ILE A 117 -21.35 -1.87 -0.23
N MET A 118 -21.00 -1.29 -1.37
CA MET A 118 -19.64 -0.81 -1.63
C MET A 118 -19.68 0.64 -2.08
N ASN A 119 -19.74 1.54 -1.11
CA ASN A 119 -19.58 2.99 -1.32
C ASN A 119 -18.10 3.39 -1.49
N GLN A 120 -17.23 2.47 -1.91
CA GLN A 120 -15.83 2.80 -2.14
C GLN A 120 -15.63 3.19 -3.60
N LEU A 121 -15.57 4.48 -3.83
CA LEU A 121 -15.22 5.04 -5.14
C LEU A 121 -13.81 4.64 -5.56
N SER A 122 -13.61 4.42 -6.87
CA SER A 122 -12.27 4.33 -7.43
C SER A 122 -11.61 5.70 -7.36
N TYR A 123 -10.38 5.76 -6.88
CA TYR A 123 -9.62 7.01 -6.84
C TYR A 123 -8.12 6.78 -7.03
N HIS A 124 -7.49 7.78 -7.62
CA HIS A 124 -6.05 7.89 -7.72
C HIS A 124 -5.54 8.90 -6.71
N VAL A 125 -4.40 8.62 -6.12
CA VAL A 125 -3.67 9.55 -5.28
C VAL A 125 -2.43 10.01 -6.04
N ASP A 126 -2.16 11.30 -6.01
CA ASP A 126 -1.00 11.93 -6.62
C ASP A 126 0.08 12.17 -5.53
N ASP A 127 1.32 11.85 -5.84
CA ASP A 127 2.49 12.06 -4.99
C ASP A 127 3.51 13.05 -5.60
N ASN A 128 3.12 13.79 -6.64
CA ASN A 128 3.99 14.75 -7.32
C ASN A 128 4.59 15.79 -6.36
N LYS A 129 3.83 16.21 -5.34
CA LYS A 129 4.32 17.13 -4.30
C LYS A 129 5.51 16.56 -3.54
N LEU A 130 5.49 15.28 -3.19
CA LEU A 130 6.60 14.62 -2.50
C LEU A 130 7.77 14.38 -3.45
N SER A 131 7.50 13.93 -4.67
CA SER A 131 8.52 13.66 -5.67
C SER A 131 9.28 14.93 -6.11
N SER A 132 8.60 16.08 -6.18
CA SER A 132 9.22 17.38 -6.45
C SER A 132 10.16 17.85 -5.33
N CYS A 133 9.99 17.34 -4.10
CA CYS A 133 10.91 17.56 -3.00
C CYS A 133 12.15 16.64 -3.04
N GLY A 134 12.31 15.83 -4.08
CA GLY A 134 13.45 14.95 -4.28
C GLY A 134 13.28 13.51 -3.78
N LEU A 135 12.12 13.13 -3.24
CA LEU A 135 11.84 11.76 -2.85
C LEU A 135 10.99 11.05 -3.90
N LYS A 136 11.62 10.25 -4.75
CA LYS A 136 10.93 9.35 -5.69
C LYS A 136 10.80 7.96 -5.09
N LEU A 137 9.57 7.50 -4.91
CA LEU A 137 9.26 6.15 -4.44
C LEU A 137 9.21 5.19 -5.65
N SER A 138 9.62 3.94 -5.46
CA SER A 138 10.01 3.07 -6.56
C SER A 138 9.09 1.87 -6.73
N ASN A 139 7.79 2.03 -6.73
CA ASN A 139 6.82 1.00 -7.15
C ASN A 139 7.25 -0.48 -6.92
N LYS A 140 7.58 -0.83 -5.68
CA LYS A 140 8.16 -2.15 -5.33
C LYS A 140 7.11 -3.22 -4.96
N ILE A 141 5.85 -3.01 -5.28
CA ILE A 141 4.77 -3.96 -4.97
C ILE A 141 5.04 -5.38 -5.49
N ASP A 142 5.68 -5.52 -6.66
CA ASP A 142 6.05 -6.84 -7.19
C ASP A 142 7.04 -7.57 -6.28
N SER A 143 8.05 -6.86 -5.74
CA SER A 143 9.01 -7.47 -4.80
C SER A 143 8.33 -7.83 -3.46
N ASP A 144 7.44 -6.97 -2.95
CA ASP A 144 6.68 -7.24 -1.73
C ASP A 144 5.83 -8.51 -1.87
N ILE A 145 5.12 -8.64 -2.99
CA ILE A 145 4.30 -9.82 -3.29
C ILE A 145 5.18 -11.08 -3.33
N LYS A 146 6.30 -11.02 -4.06
CA LYS A 146 7.25 -12.14 -4.16
C LYS A 146 7.76 -12.58 -2.79
N GLU A 147 8.24 -11.62 -2.00
CA GLU A 147 8.81 -11.87 -0.68
C GLU A 147 7.75 -12.42 0.29
N THR A 148 6.52 -11.84 0.26
CA THR A 148 5.41 -12.29 1.11
C THR A 148 5.01 -13.72 0.77
N ILE A 149 4.85 -14.06 -0.52
CA ILE A 149 4.52 -15.44 -0.93
C ILE A 149 5.65 -16.40 -0.53
N ASN A 150 6.92 -16.02 -0.73
CA ASN A 150 8.04 -16.88 -0.39
C ASN A 150 8.15 -17.13 1.12
N LEU A 151 7.88 -16.12 1.95
CA LEU A 151 7.85 -16.27 3.41
C LEU A 151 6.78 -17.26 3.86
N LEU A 152 5.62 -17.26 3.18
CA LEU A 152 4.42 -18.01 3.60
C LEU A 152 4.29 -19.39 2.95
N LYS A 153 5.18 -19.77 2.02
CA LYS A 153 5.12 -21.08 1.33
C LYS A 153 5.36 -22.28 2.24
N ASN A 154 6.00 -22.09 3.38
CA ASN A 154 6.43 -23.16 4.27
C ASN A 154 5.65 -23.14 5.61
N ILE A 155 4.50 -22.47 5.63
CA ILE A 155 3.55 -22.50 6.74
C ILE A 155 2.42 -23.50 6.41
#